data_8375fccfeb319093018331e2941629d2
#
_entry.id   8375fccfeb319093018331e2941629d2
#
_cell.length_a   1.000
_cell.length_b   1.000
_cell.length_c   1.000
_cell.angle_alpha   90.00
_cell.angle_beta   90.00
_cell.angle_gamma   90.00
#
_symmetry.space_group_name_H-M   'P 1'
#
loop_
_entity.id
_entity.type
_entity.pdbx_description
1 polymer ?
#
loop_
_entity_poly.entity_id
_entity_poly.type
_entity_poly.pdbx_seq_one_letter_code
_entity_poly.pdbx_strand_id
1 'polypeptide(L)'
;MDASHAVNVERFIFLGSNCIYPKNCPQPIKEEYILTGVLEPTNSAYAIAKLAGIELIKSYRKEYARKWISVMPINLYGPNDNFDLESSHVFPALIRKFTDAVRNNSKTVTVWGTGKPRREFLHVDDLSKAIILCLDKYDSKEHINIGTGTDLTISELANKIAEISGFNGEIVWDSSQSDGTPRKVLDIQKITNLGWKPTITLEQGIKSTIEWYLENK
;
A
#
# COMPACT_ATOMS: atom_id res chain seq x y z
N MET A 1 -2.34 18.49 13.00
CA MET A 1 -2.08 18.09 14.40
C MET A 1 -2.37 19.22 15.37
N ASP A 2 -1.86 20.45 15.16
CA ASP A 2 -2.10 21.60 16.06
C ASP A 2 -3.60 21.86 16.32
N ALA A 3 -4.41 21.92 15.27
CA ALA A 3 -5.86 22.11 15.41
C ALA A 3 -6.51 20.97 16.23
N SER A 4 -6.09 19.73 16.01
CA SER A 4 -6.59 18.58 16.79
C SER A 4 -6.16 18.65 18.26
N HIS A 5 -4.94 19.14 18.50
CA HIS A 5 -4.45 19.36 19.86
C HIS A 5 -5.23 20.49 20.57
N ALA A 6 -5.47 21.61 19.91
CA ALA A 6 -6.17 22.75 20.45
C ALA A 6 -7.62 22.44 20.90
N VAL A 7 -8.29 21.49 20.19
CA VAL A 7 -9.64 21.03 20.55
C VAL A 7 -9.64 19.71 21.35
N ASN A 8 -8.50 19.32 21.89
CA ASN A 8 -8.34 18.15 22.75
C ASN A 8 -8.80 16.83 22.14
N VAL A 9 -8.53 16.59 20.84
CA VAL A 9 -8.77 15.28 20.21
C VAL A 9 -8.05 14.20 21.01
N GLU A 10 -8.79 13.25 21.55
CA GLU A 10 -8.26 12.19 22.41
C GLU A 10 -7.42 11.18 21.61
N ARG A 11 -7.97 10.66 20.51
CA ARG A 11 -7.31 9.67 19.66
C ARG A 11 -7.10 10.24 18.25
N PHE A 12 -5.92 10.08 17.73
CA PHE A 12 -5.54 10.54 16.40
C PHE A 12 -4.65 9.50 15.74
N ILE A 13 -4.95 9.17 14.49
CA ILE A 13 -4.08 8.31 13.66
C ILE A 13 -3.42 9.14 12.57
N PHE A 14 -2.11 9.07 12.51
CA PHE A 14 -1.33 9.52 11.38
C PHE A 14 -1.11 8.36 10.40
N LEU A 15 -1.64 8.51 9.18
CA LEU A 15 -1.39 7.57 8.10
C LEU A 15 -0.02 7.88 7.48
N GLY A 16 0.97 7.06 7.83
CA GLY A 16 2.27 7.05 7.19
C GLY A 16 2.25 6.28 5.87
N SER A 17 3.36 5.66 5.54
CA SER A 17 3.51 4.82 4.34
C SER A 17 4.74 3.92 4.48
N ASN A 18 4.74 2.76 3.84
CA ASN A 18 5.92 1.91 3.72
C ASN A 18 7.11 2.56 2.98
N CYS A 19 6.89 3.69 2.33
CA CYS A 19 7.94 4.47 1.64
C CYS A 19 8.97 5.11 2.60
N ILE A 20 8.67 5.16 3.90
CA ILE A 20 9.59 5.67 4.93
C ILE A 20 10.79 4.76 5.19
N TYR A 21 10.70 3.49 4.80
CA TYR A 21 11.77 2.53 5.02
C TYR A 21 12.87 2.66 3.96
N PRO A 22 14.13 2.33 4.33
CA PRO A 22 15.24 2.37 3.38
C PRO A 22 14.97 1.50 2.15
N LYS A 23 15.48 1.95 0.98
CA LYS A 23 15.35 1.23 -0.28
C LYS A 23 15.78 -0.23 -0.19
N ASN A 24 16.88 -0.49 0.50
CA ASN A 24 17.53 -1.80 0.60
C ASN A 24 17.49 -2.37 2.03
N CYS A 25 16.43 -2.10 2.81
CA CYS A 25 16.30 -2.69 4.13
C CYS A 25 16.00 -4.20 4.04
N PRO A 26 16.33 -4.98 5.10
CA PRO A 26 16.00 -6.41 5.17
C PRO A 26 14.49 -6.65 5.00
N GLN A 27 14.14 -7.85 4.54
CA GLN A 27 12.77 -8.28 4.29
C GLN A 27 12.45 -9.55 5.11
N PRO A 28 11.26 -9.65 5.72
CA PRO A 28 10.19 -8.64 5.77
C PRO A 28 10.60 -7.38 6.55
N ILE A 29 10.02 -6.24 6.19
CA ILE A 29 10.38 -4.92 6.75
C ILE A 29 9.79 -4.78 8.15
N LYS A 30 10.65 -4.67 9.16
CA LYS A 30 10.25 -4.41 10.54
C LYS A 30 10.18 -2.91 10.83
N GLU A 31 9.37 -2.52 11.80
CA GLU A 31 9.22 -1.12 12.19
C GLU A 31 10.54 -0.48 12.66
N GLU A 32 11.43 -1.26 13.25
CA GLU A 32 12.75 -0.79 13.71
C GLU A 32 13.71 -0.39 12.57
N TYR A 33 13.38 -0.70 11.31
CA TYR A 33 14.23 -0.33 10.17
C TYR A 33 14.03 1.12 9.68
N ILE A 34 13.16 1.88 10.33
CA ILE A 34 13.02 3.31 10.07
C ILE A 34 14.37 4.04 10.26
N LEU A 35 14.74 4.92 9.32
CA LEU A 35 15.97 5.74 9.37
C LEU A 35 17.30 4.95 9.44
N THR A 36 17.31 3.68 9.07
CA THR A 36 18.54 2.86 9.09
C THR A 36 19.33 2.89 7.79
N GLY A 37 18.87 3.63 6.78
CA GLY A 37 19.54 3.71 5.48
C GLY A 37 18.91 4.74 4.54
N VAL A 38 19.38 4.75 3.28
CA VAL A 38 18.96 5.70 2.26
C VAL A 38 17.56 5.38 1.75
N LEU A 39 16.73 6.40 1.64
CA LEU A 39 15.37 6.30 1.06
C LEU A 39 15.42 6.05 -0.45
N GLU A 40 14.31 5.58 -1.03
CA GLU A 40 14.17 5.51 -2.48
C GLU A 40 14.18 6.93 -3.09
N PRO A 41 15.16 7.27 -3.95
CA PRO A 41 15.33 8.64 -4.44
C PRO A 41 14.11 9.21 -5.16
N THR A 42 13.37 8.36 -5.89
CA THR A 42 12.23 8.79 -6.71
C THR A 42 11.03 9.29 -5.91
N ASN A 43 10.94 8.93 -4.61
CA ASN A 43 9.87 9.36 -3.71
C ASN A 43 10.37 9.89 -2.36
N SER A 44 11.64 10.28 -2.28
CA SER A 44 12.27 10.71 -1.03
C SER A 44 11.57 11.89 -0.36
N ALA A 45 11.11 12.87 -1.11
CA ALA A 45 10.36 14.02 -0.58
C ALA A 45 9.08 13.60 0.15
N TYR A 46 8.31 12.69 -0.46
CA TYR A 46 7.12 12.10 0.17
C TYR A 46 7.48 11.32 1.43
N ALA A 47 8.51 10.48 1.36
CA ALA A 47 8.96 9.69 2.50
C ALA A 47 9.41 10.57 3.67
N ILE A 48 10.17 11.65 3.42
CA ILE A 48 10.60 12.62 4.43
C ILE A 48 9.38 13.31 5.07
N ALA A 49 8.38 13.72 4.29
CA ALA A 49 7.16 14.31 4.83
C ALA A 49 6.43 13.35 5.78
N LYS A 50 6.36 12.05 5.43
CA LYS A 50 5.77 11.02 6.30
C LYS A 50 6.61 10.75 7.55
N LEU A 51 7.94 10.75 7.44
CA LEU A 51 8.85 10.66 8.59
C LEU A 51 8.66 11.83 9.56
N ALA A 52 8.57 13.05 9.05
CA ALA A 52 8.30 14.23 9.87
C ALA A 52 6.96 14.11 10.62
N GLY A 53 5.92 13.58 9.98
CA GLY A 53 4.64 13.33 10.62
C GLY A 53 4.71 12.31 11.76
N ILE A 54 5.48 11.25 11.61
CA ILE A 54 5.72 10.24 12.67
C ILE A 54 6.43 10.90 13.87
N GLU A 55 7.48 11.68 13.62
CA GLU A 55 8.21 12.37 14.69
C GLU A 55 7.35 13.43 15.40
N LEU A 56 6.46 14.12 14.68
CA LEU A 56 5.47 15.00 15.29
C LEU A 56 4.52 14.22 16.21
N ILE A 57 4.00 13.07 15.80
CA ILE A 57 3.17 12.22 16.68
C ILE A 57 3.92 11.85 17.96
N LYS A 58 5.18 11.41 17.85
CA LYS A 58 6.02 11.10 19.02
C LYS A 58 6.21 12.31 19.93
N SER A 59 6.41 13.50 19.34
CA SER A 59 6.58 14.75 20.07
C SER A 59 5.30 15.14 20.83
N TYR A 60 4.13 15.07 20.20
CA TYR A 60 2.84 15.33 20.89
C TYR A 60 2.57 14.32 22.02
N ARG A 61 2.94 13.05 21.83
CA ARG A 61 2.86 12.05 22.90
C ARG A 61 3.75 12.41 24.08
N LYS A 62 4.99 12.81 23.80
CA LYS A 62 5.99 13.14 24.83
C LYS A 62 5.64 14.41 25.59
N GLU A 63 5.28 15.47 24.88
CA GLU A 63 5.06 16.81 25.43
C GLU A 63 3.70 16.94 26.13
N TYR A 64 2.65 16.37 25.51
CA TYR A 64 1.27 16.59 25.94
C TYR A 64 0.54 15.32 26.37
N ALA A 65 1.25 14.21 26.55
CA ALA A 65 0.69 12.90 26.91
C ALA A 65 -0.46 12.43 25.98
N ARG A 66 -0.45 12.84 24.70
CA ARG A 66 -1.48 12.45 23.72
C ARG A 66 -1.40 10.97 23.40
N LYS A 67 -2.55 10.29 23.25
CA LYS A 67 -2.63 8.89 22.82
C LYS A 67 -2.72 8.77 21.29
N TRP A 68 -1.97 9.58 20.57
CA TRP A 68 -1.92 9.64 19.12
C TRP A 68 -0.94 8.60 18.59
N ILE A 69 -1.26 7.97 17.47
CA ILE A 69 -0.48 6.85 16.92
C ILE A 69 -0.18 7.05 15.44
N SER A 70 0.83 6.33 14.96
CA SER A 70 1.18 6.28 13.54
C SER A 70 1.05 4.87 12.99
N VAL A 71 0.43 4.71 11.83
CA VAL A 71 0.28 3.42 11.15
C VAL A 71 0.92 3.45 9.76
N MET A 72 1.56 2.36 9.36
CA MET A 72 2.32 2.24 8.11
C MET A 72 1.66 1.22 7.20
N PRO A 73 0.67 1.63 6.38
CA PRO A 73 0.08 0.71 5.42
C PRO A 73 1.04 0.37 4.29
N ILE A 74 0.91 -0.87 3.79
CA ILE A 74 1.52 -1.32 2.54
C ILE A 74 0.76 -0.73 1.33
N ASN A 75 1.12 -1.15 0.10
CA ASN A 75 0.42 -0.68 -1.09
C ASN A 75 -1.07 -1.06 -1.02
N LEU A 76 -1.91 -0.04 -1.10
CA LEU A 76 -3.36 -0.20 -1.03
C LEU A 76 -3.94 -0.33 -2.43
N TYR A 77 -5.10 -0.99 -2.52
CA TYR A 77 -5.91 -1.08 -3.72
C TYR A 77 -7.38 -1.30 -3.36
N GLY A 78 -8.28 -1.02 -4.29
CA GLY A 78 -9.70 -1.27 -4.11
C GLY A 78 -10.59 -0.29 -4.87
N PRO A 79 -11.89 -0.31 -4.62
CA PRO A 79 -12.83 0.68 -5.12
C PRO A 79 -12.42 2.12 -4.80
N ASN A 80 -12.77 3.06 -5.67
CA ASN A 80 -12.43 4.49 -5.57
C ASN A 80 -10.93 4.83 -5.72
N ASP A 81 -10.09 3.90 -6.17
CA ASP A 81 -8.69 4.19 -6.47
C ASP A 81 -8.53 5.13 -7.68
N ASN A 82 -7.31 5.65 -7.87
CA ASN A 82 -6.95 6.41 -9.06
C ASN A 82 -6.59 5.46 -10.22
N PHE A 83 -7.43 5.41 -11.25
CA PHE A 83 -7.22 4.57 -12.44
C PHE A 83 -6.62 5.32 -13.63
N ASP A 84 -6.14 6.55 -13.45
CA ASP A 84 -5.47 7.30 -14.51
C ASP A 84 -4.11 6.68 -14.86
N LEU A 85 -3.84 6.40 -16.15
CA LEU A 85 -2.66 5.66 -16.57
C LEU A 85 -1.33 6.41 -16.41
N GLU A 86 -1.38 7.74 -16.28
CA GLU A 86 -0.18 8.57 -16.11
C GLU A 86 0.21 8.74 -14.64
N SER A 87 -0.80 8.77 -13.75
CA SER A 87 -0.61 9.11 -12.34
C SER A 87 -0.95 7.99 -11.34
N SER A 88 -1.53 6.87 -11.80
CA SER A 88 -1.94 5.78 -10.92
C SER A 88 -0.79 4.85 -10.53
N HIS A 89 -0.98 4.16 -9.41
CA HIS A 89 -0.13 3.06 -9.01
C HIS A 89 -0.34 1.81 -9.89
N VAL A 90 0.61 0.87 -9.79
CA VAL A 90 0.63 -0.34 -10.64
C VAL A 90 -0.66 -1.15 -10.60
N PHE A 91 -1.28 -1.32 -9.41
CA PHE A 91 -2.48 -2.16 -9.28
C PHE A 91 -3.67 -1.59 -10.06
N PRO A 92 -4.14 -0.35 -9.82
CA PRO A 92 -5.24 0.23 -10.59
C PRO A 92 -4.90 0.42 -12.07
N ALA A 93 -3.63 0.69 -12.42
CA ALA A 93 -3.20 0.74 -13.82
C ALA A 93 -3.40 -0.61 -14.53
N LEU A 94 -3.06 -1.72 -13.89
CA LEU A 94 -3.27 -3.07 -14.44
C LEU A 94 -4.76 -3.39 -14.56
N ILE A 95 -5.57 -3.10 -13.53
CA ILE A 95 -7.03 -3.27 -13.59
C ILE A 95 -7.57 -2.56 -14.83
N ARG A 96 -7.27 -1.27 -15.01
CA ARG A 96 -7.73 -0.49 -16.17
C ARG A 96 -7.25 -1.09 -17.48
N LYS A 97 -5.94 -1.37 -17.62
CA LYS A 97 -5.35 -1.88 -18.87
C LYS A 97 -6.00 -3.18 -19.33
N PHE A 98 -6.18 -4.15 -18.42
CA PHE A 98 -6.77 -5.44 -18.78
C PHE A 98 -8.28 -5.33 -19.03
N THR A 99 -9.00 -4.58 -18.22
CA THR A 99 -10.45 -4.38 -18.40
C THR A 99 -10.76 -3.65 -19.72
N ASP A 100 -10.03 -2.57 -20.02
CA ASP A 100 -10.17 -1.85 -21.28
C ASP A 100 -9.75 -2.71 -22.49
N ALA A 101 -8.73 -3.55 -22.35
CA ALA A 101 -8.31 -4.47 -23.41
C ALA A 101 -9.39 -5.51 -23.74
N VAL A 102 -10.08 -6.04 -22.74
CA VAL A 102 -11.23 -6.95 -22.94
C VAL A 102 -12.36 -6.22 -23.65
N ARG A 103 -12.74 -5.02 -23.20
CA ARG A 103 -13.82 -4.21 -23.86
C ARG A 103 -13.51 -3.89 -25.31
N ASN A 104 -12.24 -3.64 -25.64
CA ASN A 104 -11.79 -3.26 -26.97
C ASN A 104 -11.35 -4.45 -27.84
N ASN A 105 -11.48 -5.71 -27.36
CA ASN A 105 -10.98 -6.92 -28.03
C ASN A 105 -9.48 -6.82 -28.41
N SER A 106 -8.67 -6.17 -27.58
CA SER A 106 -7.25 -5.98 -27.82
C SER A 106 -6.50 -7.32 -27.73
N LYS A 107 -5.52 -7.54 -28.62
CA LYS A 107 -4.69 -8.75 -28.66
C LYS A 107 -3.55 -8.70 -27.66
N THR A 108 -3.13 -7.52 -27.26
CA THR A 108 -1.95 -7.31 -26.41
C THR A 108 -2.22 -6.25 -25.32
N VAL A 109 -1.57 -6.41 -24.17
CA VAL A 109 -1.49 -5.39 -23.11
C VAL A 109 -0.03 -5.14 -22.77
N THR A 110 0.43 -3.90 -22.90
CA THR A 110 1.80 -3.52 -22.52
C THR A 110 1.85 -3.13 -21.04
N VAL A 111 2.73 -3.80 -20.30
CA VAL A 111 3.01 -3.55 -18.88
C VAL A 111 4.44 -3.05 -18.72
N TRP A 112 4.63 -2.00 -17.92
CA TRP A 112 5.95 -1.40 -17.68
C TRP A 112 6.84 -2.28 -16.79
N GLY A 113 8.16 -2.22 -17.06
CA GLY A 113 9.18 -2.94 -16.31
C GLY A 113 9.37 -4.39 -16.76
N THR A 114 10.04 -5.18 -15.93
CA THR A 114 10.34 -6.59 -16.21
C THR A 114 9.32 -7.56 -15.61
N GLY A 115 8.42 -7.09 -14.77
CA GLY A 115 7.49 -7.92 -14.00
C GLY A 115 8.13 -8.67 -12.82
N LYS A 116 9.44 -8.59 -12.62
CA LYS A 116 10.18 -9.31 -11.56
C LYS A 116 10.01 -8.74 -10.15
N PRO A 117 9.87 -7.41 -9.94
CA PRO A 117 9.73 -6.84 -8.59
C PRO A 117 8.57 -7.48 -7.83
N ARG A 118 8.80 -7.65 -6.52
CA ARG A 118 7.81 -8.24 -5.62
C ARG A 118 7.16 -7.16 -4.77
N ARG A 119 5.84 -7.20 -4.69
CA ARG A 119 5.03 -6.23 -3.93
C ARG A 119 3.98 -6.94 -3.12
N GLU A 120 3.69 -6.36 -2.00
CA GLU A 120 2.57 -6.71 -1.14
C GLU A 120 1.42 -5.73 -1.39
N PHE A 121 0.18 -6.24 -1.40
CA PHE A 121 -1.02 -5.45 -1.62
C PHE A 121 -2.07 -5.75 -0.56
N LEU A 122 -2.72 -4.70 -0.06
CA LEU A 122 -3.77 -4.79 0.95
C LEU A 122 -5.04 -4.09 0.45
N HIS A 123 -6.19 -4.77 0.55
CA HIS A 123 -7.48 -4.16 0.20
C HIS A 123 -7.83 -3.02 1.16
N VAL A 124 -8.38 -1.93 0.64
CA VAL A 124 -8.68 -0.72 1.41
C VAL A 124 -9.66 -0.96 2.55
N ASP A 125 -10.63 -1.87 2.39
CA ASP A 125 -11.58 -2.21 3.46
C ASP A 125 -10.92 -2.97 4.62
N ASP A 126 -9.92 -3.79 4.35
CA ASP A 126 -9.15 -4.44 5.41
C ASP A 126 -8.24 -3.43 6.14
N LEU A 127 -7.68 -2.43 5.41
CA LEU A 127 -7.00 -1.31 6.08
C LEU A 127 -7.96 -0.56 7.01
N SER A 128 -9.19 -0.29 6.56
CA SER A 128 -10.19 0.44 7.36
C SER A 128 -10.48 -0.29 8.68
N LYS A 129 -10.65 -1.62 8.63
CA LYS A 129 -10.80 -2.46 9.84
C LYS A 129 -9.57 -2.40 10.75
N ALA A 130 -8.36 -2.44 10.17
CA ALA A 130 -7.11 -2.32 10.92
C ALA A 130 -6.99 -0.96 11.63
N ILE A 131 -7.36 0.14 10.95
CA ILE A 131 -7.37 1.50 11.51
C ILE A 131 -8.30 1.57 12.72
N ILE A 132 -9.53 1.05 12.63
CA ILE A 132 -10.50 1.03 13.73
C ILE A 132 -9.93 0.25 14.92
N LEU A 133 -9.35 -0.94 14.67
CA LEU A 133 -8.72 -1.73 15.72
C LEU A 133 -7.55 -0.98 16.38
N CYS A 134 -6.71 -0.31 15.60
CA CYS A 134 -5.58 0.45 16.13
C CYS A 134 -6.05 1.66 16.95
N LEU A 135 -7.14 2.32 16.56
CA LEU A 135 -7.75 3.38 17.35
C LEU A 135 -8.22 2.89 18.72
N ASP A 136 -8.76 1.67 18.78
CA ASP A 136 -9.27 1.09 20.01
C ASP A 136 -8.15 0.52 20.90
N LYS A 137 -7.23 -0.27 20.32
CA LYS A 137 -6.33 -1.13 21.10
C LYS A 137 -4.86 -0.73 21.09
N TYR A 138 -4.40 0.06 20.11
CA TYR A 138 -2.99 0.38 20.00
C TYR A 138 -2.66 1.70 20.70
N ASP A 139 -1.83 1.66 21.73
CA ASP A 139 -1.33 2.84 22.45
C ASP A 139 0.17 2.74 22.64
N SER A 140 0.93 3.07 21.61
CA SER A 140 2.40 3.08 21.63
C SER A 140 2.94 4.30 20.91
N LYS A 141 4.13 4.77 21.32
CA LYS A 141 4.90 5.79 20.59
C LYS A 141 5.50 5.25 19.30
N GLU A 142 5.69 3.93 19.20
CA GLU A 142 6.19 3.29 18.01
C GLU A 142 5.06 3.20 16.97
N HIS A 143 5.42 3.34 15.69
CA HIS A 143 4.47 3.09 14.62
C HIS A 143 4.22 1.58 14.45
N ILE A 144 3.16 1.25 13.73
CA ILE A 144 2.76 -0.14 13.48
C ILE A 144 2.56 -0.38 11.98
N ASN A 145 3.15 -1.46 11.46
CA ASN A 145 2.97 -1.90 10.10
C ASN A 145 1.60 -2.56 9.89
N ILE A 146 0.95 -2.23 8.76
CA ILE A 146 -0.33 -2.83 8.36
C ILE A 146 -0.19 -3.37 6.94
N GLY A 147 -0.31 -4.68 6.81
CA GLY A 147 -0.14 -5.40 5.54
C GLY A 147 -0.70 -6.81 5.62
N THR A 148 -0.43 -7.60 4.60
CA THR A 148 -0.81 -9.03 4.52
C THR A 148 0.32 -9.96 4.98
N GLY A 149 1.57 -9.45 5.01
CA GLY A 149 2.79 -10.23 5.26
C GLY A 149 3.19 -11.15 4.10
N THR A 150 2.52 -11.03 2.95
CA THR A 150 2.80 -11.84 1.75
C THR A 150 2.97 -10.96 0.52
N ASP A 151 3.89 -11.32 -0.34
CA ASP A 151 4.17 -10.60 -1.58
C ASP A 151 4.05 -11.51 -2.80
N LEU A 152 3.86 -10.90 -3.96
CA LEU A 152 3.91 -11.55 -5.25
C LEU A 152 4.68 -10.68 -6.25
N THR A 153 5.14 -11.26 -7.35
CA THR A 153 5.75 -10.50 -8.45
C THR A 153 4.69 -9.69 -9.18
N ILE A 154 5.10 -8.61 -9.83
CA ILE A 154 4.20 -7.84 -10.71
C ILE A 154 3.70 -8.70 -11.88
N SER A 155 4.52 -9.67 -12.34
CA SER A 155 4.09 -10.64 -13.35
C SER A 155 2.97 -11.55 -12.84
N GLU A 156 3.09 -12.11 -11.62
CA GLU A 156 2.02 -12.90 -10.99
C GLU A 156 0.73 -12.09 -10.81
N LEU A 157 0.86 -10.82 -10.40
CA LEU A 157 -0.29 -9.91 -10.28
C LEU A 157 -0.95 -9.66 -11.64
N ALA A 158 -0.16 -9.33 -12.67
CA ALA A 158 -0.67 -9.06 -14.02
C ALA A 158 -1.43 -10.27 -14.58
N ASN A 159 -0.87 -11.48 -14.42
CA ASN A 159 -1.53 -12.72 -14.86
C ASN A 159 -2.84 -12.96 -14.11
N LYS A 160 -2.89 -12.78 -12.78
CA LYS A 160 -4.14 -12.92 -12.00
C LYS A 160 -5.21 -11.91 -12.45
N ILE A 161 -4.83 -10.65 -12.67
CA ILE A 161 -5.77 -9.63 -13.15
C ILE A 161 -6.24 -9.96 -14.57
N ALA A 162 -5.36 -10.39 -15.46
CA ALA A 162 -5.70 -10.82 -16.81
C ALA A 162 -6.74 -11.97 -16.78
N GLU A 163 -6.47 -13.02 -16.00
CA GLU A 163 -7.37 -14.16 -15.81
C GLU A 163 -8.76 -13.72 -15.29
N ILE A 164 -8.80 -12.93 -14.21
CA ILE A 164 -10.06 -12.50 -13.57
C ILE A 164 -10.85 -11.54 -14.46
N SER A 165 -10.17 -10.68 -15.24
CA SER A 165 -10.82 -9.78 -16.21
C SER A 165 -11.31 -10.49 -17.48
N GLY A 166 -10.88 -11.75 -17.73
CA GLY A 166 -11.20 -12.49 -18.94
C GLY A 166 -10.32 -12.12 -20.14
N PHE A 167 -9.15 -11.49 -19.93
CA PHE A 167 -8.21 -11.18 -20.99
C PHE A 167 -7.46 -12.43 -21.43
N ASN A 168 -7.56 -12.75 -22.73
CA ASN A 168 -6.94 -13.95 -23.34
C ASN A 168 -5.83 -13.60 -24.35
N GLY A 169 -5.36 -12.34 -24.36
CA GLY A 169 -4.29 -11.90 -25.25
C GLY A 169 -2.90 -12.08 -24.65
N GLU A 170 -1.91 -11.44 -25.27
CA GLU A 170 -0.51 -11.46 -24.84
C GLU A 170 -0.18 -10.30 -23.90
N ILE A 171 0.59 -10.57 -22.84
CA ILE A 171 1.17 -9.54 -21.96
C ILE A 171 2.57 -9.22 -22.45
N VAL A 172 2.79 -7.99 -22.92
CA VAL A 172 4.07 -7.50 -23.43
C VAL A 172 4.74 -6.63 -22.36
N TRP A 173 5.99 -6.94 -22.02
CA TRP A 173 6.76 -6.22 -21.02
C TRP A 173 7.63 -5.14 -21.64
N ASP A 174 7.44 -3.89 -21.24
CA ASP A 174 8.29 -2.76 -21.62
C ASP A 174 9.42 -2.56 -20.59
N SER A 175 10.53 -3.25 -20.81
CA SER A 175 11.72 -3.20 -19.96
C SER A 175 12.50 -1.89 -20.03
N SER A 176 12.12 -0.94 -20.88
CA SER A 176 12.70 0.42 -20.91
C SER A 176 12.30 1.23 -19.65
N GLN A 177 11.22 0.84 -19.00
CA GLN A 177 10.73 1.47 -17.79
C GLN A 177 11.37 0.84 -16.53
N SER A 178 11.61 1.68 -15.52
CA SER A 178 12.27 1.25 -14.27
C SER A 178 11.37 0.34 -13.42
N ASP A 179 11.95 -0.73 -12.89
CA ASP A 179 11.29 -1.65 -11.94
C ASP A 179 11.12 -1.07 -10.52
N GLY A 180 11.88 -0.05 -10.16
CA GLY A 180 11.92 0.49 -8.79
C GLY A 180 12.56 -0.48 -7.77
N THR A 181 12.08 -0.47 -6.53
CA THR A 181 12.61 -1.32 -5.45
C THR A 181 12.34 -2.81 -5.74
N PRO A 182 13.34 -3.73 -5.61
CA PRO A 182 13.18 -5.14 -5.95
C PRO A 182 12.09 -5.86 -5.14
N ARG A 183 11.99 -5.61 -3.82
CA ARG A 183 11.02 -6.27 -2.95
C ARG A 183 10.53 -5.34 -1.84
N LYS A 184 9.22 -5.39 -1.53
CA LYS A 184 8.60 -4.72 -0.37
C LYS A 184 7.53 -5.62 0.21
N VAL A 185 7.79 -6.16 1.39
CA VAL A 185 6.83 -6.92 2.24
C VAL A 185 7.03 -6.49 3.69
N LEU A 186 5.95 -6.25 4.42
CA LEU A 186 6.01 -5.82 5.82
C LEU A 186 6.04 -7.01 6.79
N ASP A 187 6.78 -6.86 7.88
CA ASP A 187 6.54 -7.65 9.08
C ASP A 187 5.28 -7.12 9.75
N ILE A 188 4.30 -7.99 9.94
CA ILE A 188 2.99 -7.64 10.49
C ILE A 188 2.75 -8.26 11.88
N GLN A 189 3.80 -8.74 12.53
CA GLN A 189 3.67 -9.46 13.81
C GLN A 189 2.98 -8.60 14.88
N LYS A 190 3.26 -7.30 14.94
CA LYS A 190 2.65 -6.40 15.93
C LYS A 190 1.13 -6.30 15.77
N ILE A 191 0.64 -6.08 14.55
CA ILE A 191 -0.81 -5.96 14.32
C ILE A 191 -1.51 -7.32 14.45
N THR A 192 -0.84 -8.39 14.07
CA THR A 192 -1.35 -9.77 14.28
C THR A 192 -1.51 -10.08 15.77
N ASN A 193 -0.58 -9.66 16.61
CA ASN A 193 -0.66 -9.82 18.06
C ASN A 193 -1.79 -8.99 18.69
N LEU A 194 -2.27 -7.92 18.02
CA LEU A 194 -3.48 -7.18 18.41
C LEU A 194 -4.78 -7.91 18.03
N GLY A 195 -4.68 -9.03 17.31
CA GLY A 195 -5.82 -9.83 16.86
C GLY A 195 -6.36 -9.48 15.48
N TRP A 196 -5.64 -8.68 14.67
CA TRP A 196 -6.05 -8.36 13.30
C TRP A 196 -5.40 -9.30 12.27
N LYS A 197 -6.19 -9.63 11.24
CA LYS A 197 -5.74 -10.32 10.03
C LYS A 197 -6.50 -9.76 8.82
N PRO A 198 -5.89 -9.70 7.63
CA PRO A 198 -6.63 -9.41 6.41
C PRO A 198 -7.67 -10.50 6.16
N THR A 199 -8.84 -10.11 5.67
CA THR A 199 -9.98 -11.01 5.44
C THR A 199 -10.33 -11.13 3.96
N ILE A 200 -9.89 -10.19 3.13
CA ILE A 200 -10.17 -10.16 1.69
C ILE A 200 -8.99 -10.78 0.97
N THR A 201 -9.22 -11.88 0.25
CA THR A 201 -8.17 -12.49 -0.59
C THR A 201 -7.85 -11.60 -1.78
N LEU A 202 -6.66 -11.79 -2.37
CA LEU A 202 -6.25 -11.01 -3.54
C LEU A 202 -7.26 -11.18 -4.70
N GLU A 203 -7.73 -12.39 -4.93
CA GLU A 203 -8.71 -12.72 -5.98
C GLU A 203 -10.06 -12.00 -5.74
N GLN A 204 -10.56 -12.03 -4.50
CA GLN A 204 -11.78 -11.31 -4.13
C GLN A 204 -11.64 -9.80 -4.34
N GLY A 205 -10.50 -9.24 -3.91
CA GLY A 205 -10.22 -7.83 -4.05
C GLY A 205 -10.02 -7.39 -5.52
N ILE A 206 -9.35 -8.21 -6.36
CA ILE A 206 -9.26 -7.94 -7.81
C ILE A 206 -10.66 -7.89 -8.41
N LYS A 207 -11.50 -8.90 -8.12
CA LYS A 207 -12.84 -9.00 -8.66
C LYS A 207 -13.70 -7.79 -8.29
N SER A 208 -13.79 -7.44 -7.01
CA SER A 208 -14.56 -6.28 -6.56
C SER A 208 -14.04 -4.96 -7.13
N THR A 209 -12.73 -4.82 -7.33
CA THR A 209 -12.14 -3.63 -7.94
C THR A 209 -12.47 -3.52 -9.43
N ILE A 210 -12.45 -4.64 -10.17
CA ILE A 210 -12.88 -4.69 -11.58
C ILE A 210 -14.37 -4.34 -11.69
N GLU A 211 -15.23 -4.96 -10.89
CA GLU A 211 -16.67 -4.70 -10.86
C GLU A 211 -16.92 -3.20 -10.64
N TRP A 212 -16.30 -2.63 -9.60
CA TRP A 212 -16.42 -1.20 -9.35
C TRP A 212 -15.93 -0.33 -10.51
N TYR A 213 -14.78 -0.69 -11.13
CA TYR A 213 -14.25 0.05 -12.28
C TYR A 213 -15.22 0.05 -13.47
N LEU A 214 -15.83 -1.10 -13.77
CA LEU A 214 -16.80 -1.23 -14.87
C LEU A 214 -18.08 -0.42 -14.66
N GLU A 215 -18.50 -0.27 -13.40
CA GLU A 215 -19.71 0.49 -13.04
C GLU A 215 -19.49 2.01 -13.02
N ASN A 216 -18.25 2.47 -12.80
CA ASN A 216 -17.96 3.88 -12.51
C ASN A 216 -17.03 4.57 -13.55
N LYS A 217 -16.54 3.83 -14.54
CA LYS A 217 -15.64 4.33 -15.59
C LYS A 217 -16.00 3.77 -16.96
#